data_e3df234840585580f20899b3ffa88d34
#
_entry.id   e3df234840585580f20899b3ffa88d34
#
_cell.length_a   1.000
_cell.length_b   1.000
_cell.length_c   1.000
_cell.angle_alpha   90.00
_cell.angle_beta   90.00
_cell.angle_gamma   90.00
#
_symmetry.space_group_name_H-M   'P 1'
#
loop_
_entity.id
_entity.type
_entity.pdbx_description
1 polymer ?
#
loop_
_entity_poly.entity_id
_entity_poly.type
_entity_poly.pdbx_seq_one_letter_code
_entity_poly.pdbx_strand_id
1 'polypeptide(L)'
;MPLPPEAFGIVTGFVFLAGLCIGSFLNVCIWRIPRDESIVWPGSHCPACGHAIAPWDNVPLLSWLLLNGKCRHCKAPISPRYFVVELLTGALFAGLWLVHGWSALTPAYLVFTGALILGTFVDFDHLILPDRVTLGGMLVGPLLSFAIPALQGQVERVPALVQSLIGLALGYGLLWLVATIGRLVLRREAMGFGDVKLLGAIGACLGWQAVLFVVFVSSLTGTLLGLALIAVGQKELQSKIPYGPHLALAAV
;
A
#
# COMPACT_ATOMS: atom_id res chain seq x y z
N MET A 1 21.67 4.78 -21.19
CA MET A 1 21.48 3.99 -22.43
C MET A 1 20.20 3.19 -22.29
N PRO A 2 19.28 3.23 -23.23
CA PRO A 2 18.12 2.32 -23.22
C PRO A 2 18.62 0.87 -23.37
N LEU A 3 18.04 -0.04 -22.61
CA LEU A 3 18.35 -1.47 -22.74
C LEU A 3 17.82 -1.97 -24.10
N PRO A 4 18.51 -2.96 -24.72
CA PRO A 4 17.95 -3.65 -25.86
C PRO A 4 16.62 -4.33 -25.47
N PRO A 5 15.64 -4.45 -26.38
CA PRO A 5 14.30 -4.93 -26.07
C PRO A 5 14.27 -6.28 -25.35
N GLU A 6 15.17 -7.19 -25.71
CA GLU A 6 15.32 -8.50 -25.08
C GLU A 6 15.75 -8.39 -23.62
N ALA A 7 16.77 -7.58 -23.33
CA ALA A 7 17.25 -7.35 -21.97
C ALA A 7 16.17 -6.64 -21.11
N PHE A 8 15.41 -5.72 -21.70
CA PHE A 8 14.33 -5.03 -21.02
C PHE A 8 13.23 -6.01 -20.58
N GLY A 9 12.85 -6.97 -21.43
CA GLY A 9 11.88 -8.02 -21.10
C GLY A 9 12.38 -8.93 -19.97
N ILE A 10 13.65 -9.33 -20.00
CA ILE A 10 14.28 -10.15 -18.96
C ILE A 10 14.25 -9.41 -17.62
N VAL A 11 14.65 -8.14 -17.59
CA VAL A 11 14.65 -7.34 -16.35
C VAL A 11 13.22 -7.14 -15.83
N THR A 12 12.24 -6.94 -16.70
CA THR A 12 10.82 -6.88 -16.29
C THR A 12 10.39 -8.16 -15.58
N GLY A 13 10.79 -9.32 -16.09
CA GLY A 13 10.55 -10.62 -15.45
C GLY A 13 11.20 -10.70 -14.05
N PHE A 14 12.45 -10.25 -13.92
CA PHE A 14 13.12 -10.19 -12.61
C PHE A 14 12.44 -9.25 -11.62
N VAL A 15 12.00 -8.06 -12.06
CA VAL A 15 11.28 -7.10 -11.21
C VAL A 15 9.94 -7.67 -10.78
N PHE A 16 9.22 -8.36 -11.68
CA PHE A 16 7.99 -9.08 -11.33
C PHE A 16 8.25 -10.13 -10.24
N LEU A 17 9.24 -11.01 -10.43
CA LEU A 17 9.58 -12.05 -9.45
C LEU A 17 10.03 -11.44 -8.10
N ALA A 18 10.83 -10.39 -8.12
CA ALA A 18 11.19 -9.66 -6.91
C ALA A 18 9.95 -9.09 -6.21
N GLY A 19 9.01 -8.53 -6.98
CA GLY A 19 7.72 -8.06 -6.48
C GLY A 19 6.89 -9.16 -5.83
N LEU A 20 6.86 -10.38 -6.40
CA LEU A 20 6.21 -11.53 -5.78
C LEU A 20 6.84 -11.88 -4.42
N CYS A 21 8.17 -11.89 -4.33
CA CYS A 21 8.90 -12.16 -3.09
C CYS A 21 8.63 -11.08 -2.02
N ILE A 22 8.63 -9.80 -2.42
CA ILE A 22 8.25 -8.69 -1.54
C ILE A 22 6.79 -8.84 -1.10
N GLY A 23 5.87 -9.19 -2.00
CA GLY A 23 4.46 -9.44 -1.69
C GLY A 23 4.27 -10.55 -0.65
N SER A 24 5.04 -11.63 -0.76
CA SER A 24 5.07 -12.71 0.25
C SER A 24 5.54 -12.18 1.61
N PHE A 25 6.58 -11.35 1.65
CA PHE A 25 7.03 -10.69 2.87
C PHE A 25 5.98 -9.69 3.40
N LEU A 26 5.30 -8.94 2.53
CA LEU A 26 4.22 -8.03 2.94
C LEU A 26 3.09 -8.80 3.64
N ASN A 27 2.76 -10.02 3.22
CA ASN A 27 1.78 -10.87 3.92
C ASN A 27 2.19 -11.15 5.38
N VAL A 28 3.48 -11.37 5.64
CA VAL A 28 4.01 -11.50 7.01
C VAL A 28 3.84 -10.19 7.78
N CYS A 29 4.15 -9.05 7.15
CA CYS A 29 3.99 -7.73 7.76
C CYS A 29 2.52 -7.41 8.07
N ILE A 30 1.59 -7.71 7.13
CA ILE A 30 0.14 -7.51 7.30
C ILE A 30 -0.38 -8.30 8.51
N TRP A 31 0.12 -9.50 8.70
CA TRP A 31 -0.29 -10.33 9.85
C TRP A 31 0.33 -9.88 11.16
N ARG A 32 1.64 -9.59 11.18
CA ARG A 32 2.42 -9.40 12.42
C ARG A 32 2.43 -7.98 12.95
N ILE A 33 2.48 -6.95 12.07
CA ILE A 33 2.59 -5.55 12.52
C ILE A 33 1.39 -5.13 13.40
N PRO A 34 0.12 -5.44 13.07
CA PRO A 34 -1.00 -5.06 13.93
C PRO A 34 -1.04 -5.80 15.28
N ARG A 35 -0.28 -6.88 15.42
CA ARG A 35 -0.17 -7.70 16.62
C ARG A 35 1.08 -7.42 17.45
N ASP A 36 1.87 -6.42 17.03
CA ASP A 36 3.18 -6.10 17.62
C ASP A 36 4.16 -7.28 17.67
N GLU A 37 4.00 -8.24 16.72
CA GLU A 37 4.88 -9.39 16.58
C GLU A 37 6.13 -9.04 15.76
N SER A 38 7.24 -9.74 16.02
CA SER A 38 8.47 -9.60 15.23
C SER A 38 8.26 -10.08 13.80
N ILE A 39 8.63 -9.24 12.81
CA ILE A 39 8.57 -9.59 11.38
C ILE A 39 9.74 -10.49 10.93
N VAL A 40 10.74 -10.68 11.80
CA VAL A 40 11.96 -11.46 11.50
C VAL A 40 11.88 -12.85 12.11
N TRP A 41 11.43 -12.98 13.35
CA TRP A 41 11.43 -14.23 14.09
C TRP A 41 10.10 -14.44 14.85
N PRO A 42 9.57 -15.66 14.91
CA PRO A 42 10.00 -16.89 14.23
C PRO A 42 9.76 -16.87 12.72
N GLY A 43 10.32 -17.85 11.98
CA GLY A 43 10.07 -18.04 10.55
C GLY A 43 8.59 -18.27 10.23
N SER A 44 8.25 -18.37 8.94
CA SER A 44 6.88 -18.64 8.48
C SER A 44 6.39 -20.01 8.99
N HIS A 45 5.18 -20.02 9.58
CA HIS A 45 4.56 -21.25 10.12
C HIS A 45 3.04 -21.22 9.86
N CYS A 46 2.43 -22.38 9.87
CA CYS A 46 1.00 -22.51 9.71
C CYS A 46 0.30 -22.03 10.99
N PRO A 47 -0.64 -21.06 10.93
CA PRO A 47 -1.32 -20.57 12.13
C PRO A 47 -2.23 -21.62 12.79
N ALA A 48 -2.68 -22.64 12.04
CA ALA A 48 -3.58 -23.66 12.56
C ALA A 48 -2.87 -24.82 13.28
N CYS A 49 -1.66 -25.22 12.83
CA CYS A 49 -0.94 -26.37 13.41
C CYS A 49 0.45 -26.03 13.95
N GLY A 50 0.92 -24.77 13.81
CA GLY A 50 2.24 -24.34 14.27
C GLY A 50 3.43 -24.91 13.47
N HIS A 51 3.18 -25.78 12.47
CA HIS A 51 4.26 -26.39 11.70
C HIS A 51 4.99 -25.36 10.84
N ALA A 52 6.31 -25.38 10.85
CA ALA A 52 7.15 -24.50 10.04
C ALA A 52 6.93 -24.74 8.55
N ILE A 53 6.80 -23.67 7.77
CA ILE A 53 6.64 -23.74 6.32
C ILE A 53 8.01 -23.95 5.70
N ALA A 54 8.16 -25.04 4.93
CA ALA A 54 9.40 -25.32 4.21
C ALA A 54 9.66 -24.27 3.12
N PRO A 55 10.94 -23.97 2.78
CA PRO A 55 11.26 -22.94 1.78
C PRO A 55 10.56 -23.14 0.43
N TRP A 56 10.43 -24.39 -0.02
CA TRP A 56 9.71 -24.73 -1.27
C TRP A 56 8.20 -24.58 -1.19
N ASP A 57 7.62 -24.56 0.02
CA ASP A 57 6.21 -24.26 0.26
C ASP A 57 5.94 -22.76 0.46
N ASN A 58 7.00 -21.96 0.41
CA ASN A 58 6.94 -20.51 0.52
C ASN A 58 7.30 -19.79 -0.81
N VAL A 59 7.33 -20.54 -1.93
CA VAL A 59 7.53 -19.95 -3.26
C VAL A 59 6.25 -19.20 -3.66
N PRO A 60 6.33 -17.87 -3.88
CA PRO A 60 5.14 -17.05 -4.12
C PRO A 60 4.30 -17.56 -5.28
N LEU A 61 2.99 -17.47 -5.17
CA LEU A 61 1.95 -17.96 -6.08
C LEU A 61 1.99 -19.48 -6.29
N LEU A 62 3.15 -20.04 -6.64
CA LEU A 62 3.29 -21.46 -7.01
C LEU A 62 2.90 -22.38 -5.86
N SER A 63 3.36 -22.12 -4.65
CA SER A 63 3.07 -22.95 -3.49
C SER A 63 1.57 -22.95 -3.17
N TRP A 64 0.93 -21.78 -3.26
CA TRP A 64 -0.52 -21.69 -3.03
C TRP A 64 -1.31 -22.48 -4.07
N LEU A 65 -0.96 -22.38 -5.35
CA LEU A 65 -1.59 -23.14 -6.44
C LEU A 65 -1.37 -24.64 -6.31
N LEU A 66 -0.11 -25.09 -6.11
CA LEU A 66 0.25 -26.51 -6.00
C LEU A 66 -0.39 -27.19 -4.78
N LEU A 67 -0.54 -26.46 -3.68
CA LEU A 67 -1.17 -26.93 -2.46
C LEU A 67 -2.70 -26.72 -2.45
N ASN A 68 -3.28 -26.19 -3.54
CA ASN A 68 -4.72 -25.86 -3.64
C ASN A 68 -5.18 -25.01 -2.46
N GLY A 69 -4.38 -24.00 -2.08
CA GLY A 69 -4.69 -23.10 -0.97
C GLY A 69 -4.80 -23.77 0.39
N LYS A 70 -4.06 -24.85 0.65
CA LYS A 70 -4.12 -25.62 1.91
C LYS A 70 -2.75 -25.87 2.49
N CYS A 71 -2.68 -25.92 3.83
CA CYS A 71 -1.45 -26.33 4.49
C CYS A 71 -1.06 -27.76 4.10
N ARG A 72 0.24 -28.00 3.82
CA ARG A 72 0.75 -29.35 3.49
C ARG A 72 0.49 -30.37 4.60
N HIS A 73 0.62 -29.97 5.85
CA HIS A 73 0.50 -30.84 7.02
C HIS A 73 -0.95 -31.06 7.48
N CYS A 74 -1.63 -30.01 7.92
CA CYS A 74 -2.95 -30.13 8.54
C CYS A 74 -4.13 -29.91 7.58
N LYS A 75 -3.85 -29.59 6.30
CA LYS A 75 -4.87 -29.30 5.27
C LYS A 75 -5.78 -28.11 5.57
N ALA A 76 -5.49 -27.34 6.62
CA ALA A 76 -6.23 -26.12 6.91
C ALA A 76 -6.14 -25.14 5.72
N PRO A 77 -7.23 -24.40 5.39
CA PRO A 77 -7.24 -23.48 4.26
C PRO A 77 -6.33 -22.27 4.50
N ILE A 78 -5.61 -21.88 3.46
CA ILE A 78 -4.78 -20.66 3.42
C ILE A 78 -5.57 -19.60 2.64
N SER A 79 -5.78 -18.44 3.25
CA SER A 79 -6.56 -17.36 2.65
C SER A 79 -6.09 -17.00 1.24
N PRO A 80 -7.00 -16.82 0.25
CA PRO A 80 -6.68 -16.33 -1.08
C PRO A 80 -5.97 -14.96 -1.09
N ARG A 81 -6.10 -14.19 -0.01
CA ARG A 81 -5.41 -12.91 0.19
C ARG A 81 -3.89 -13.04 -0.03
N TYR A 82 -3.28 -14.12 0.44
CA TYR A 82 -1.84 -14.35 0.26
C TYR A 82 -1.47 -14.32 -1.23
N PHE A 83 -2.21 -15.05 -2.03
CA PHE A 83 -2.03 -15.08 -3.48
C PHE A 83 -2.27 -13.70 -4.12
N VAL A 84 -3.34 -13.00 -3.70
CA VAL A 84 -3.71 -11.68 -4.24
C VAL A 84 -2.63 -10.64 -3.92
N VAL A 85 -2.13 -10.57 -2.69
CA VAL A 85 -1.07 -9.63 -2.30
C VAL A 85 0.20 -9.87 -3.08
N GLU A 86 0.62 -11.13 -3.24
CA GLU A 86 1.81 -11.50 -4.00
C GLU A 86 1.68 -11.08 -5.46
N LEU A 87 0.58 -11.48 -6.12
CA LEU A 87 0.32 -11.16 -7.53
C LEU A 87 0.22 -9.64 -7.77
N LEU A 88 -0.52 -8.94 -6.91
CA LEU A 88 -0.69 -7.49 -7.00
C LEU A 88 0.65 -6.76 -6.87
N THR A 89 1.48 -7.17 -5.89
CA THR A 89 2.81 -6.56 -5.70
C THR A 89 3.70 -6.81 -6.90
N GLY A 90 3.74 -8.04 -7.42
CA GLY A 90 4.50 -8.38 -8.62
C GLY A 90 4.06 -7.57 -9.84
N ALA A 91 2.75 -7.50 -10.08
CA ALA A 91 2.19 -6.77 -11.22
C ALA A 91 2.46 -5.26 -11.15
N LEU A 92 2.25 -4.63 -9.98
CA LEU A 92 2.52 -3.20 -9.80
C LEU A 92 4.02 -2.88 -9.91
N PHE A 93 4.90 -3.74 -9.39
CA PHE A 93 6.34 -3.55 -9.52
C PHE A 93 6.78 -3.64 -10.97
N ALA A 94 6.29 -4.63 -11.72
CA ALA A 94 6.56 -4.73 -13.15
C ALA A 94 6.00 -3.52 -13.92
N GLY A 95 4.78 -3.06 -13.59
CA GLY A 95 4.16 -1.88 -14.20
C GLY A 95 4.99 -0.61 -13.96
N LEU A 96 5.43 -0.36 -12.74
CA LEU A 96 6.30 0.77 -12.40
C LEU A 96 7.65 0.70 -13.15
N TRP A 97 8.21 -0.50 -13.26
CA TRP A 97 9.41 -0.71 -14.06
C TRP A 97 9.19 -0.41 -15.55
N LEU A 98 8.07 -0.84 -16.11
CA LEU A 98 7.73 -0.57 -17.52
C LEU A 98 7.60 0.93 -17.81
N VAL A 99 7.12 1.71 -16.83
CA VAL A 99 6.95 3.17 -16.96
C VAL A 99 8.25 3.92 -16.74
N HIS A 100 9.01 3.59 -15.70
CA HIS A 100 10.14 4.39 -15.23
C HIS A 100 11.52 3.82 -15.62
N GLY A 101 11.61 2.54 -15.96
CA GLY A 101 12.86 1.86 -16.36
C GLY A 101 14.00 2.03 -15.35
N TRP A 102 15.21 2.20 -15.84
CA TRP A 102 16.40 2.51 -15.05
C TRP A 102 16.41 3.99 -14.62
N SER A 103 15.62 4.29 -13.62
CA SER A 103 15.50 5.63 -13.05
C SER A 103 15.60 5.56 -11.52
N ALA A 104 16.10 6.62 -10.89
CA ALA A 104 16.05 6.75 -9.44
C ALA A 104 14.60 6.80 -8.88
N LEU A 105 13.63 7.12 -9.73
CA LEU A 105 12.20 7.09 -9.39
C LEU A 105 11.70 5.68 -9.14
N THR A 106 12.19 4.69 -9.90
CA THR A 106 11.73 3.30 -9.81
C THR A 106 11.83 2.74 -8.38
N PRO A 107 13.00 2.68 -7.73
CA PRO A 107 13.07 2.15 -6.36
C PRO A 107 12.25 2.96 -5.37
N ALA A 108 12.13 4.27 -5.53
CA ALA A 108 11.32 5.10 -4.67
C ALA A 108 9.83 4.74 -4.77
N TYR A 109 9.30 4.59 -5.99
CA TYR A 109 7.92 4.18 -6.20
C TYR A 109 7.64 2.72 -5.82
N LEU A 110 8.62 1.80 -5.96
CA LEU A 110 8.47 0.42 -5.48
C LEU A 110 8.29 0.37 -3.96
N VAL A 111 9.11 1.12 -3.21
CA VAL A 111 8.98 1.22 -1.74
C VAL A 111 7.65 1.87 -1.35
N PHE A 112 7.28 2.97 -1.99
CA PHE A 112 6.02 3.66 -1.76
C PHE A 112 4.81 2.76 -2.01
N THR A 113 4.77 2.07 -3.16
CA THR A 113 3.69 1.15 -3.53
C THR A 113 3.62 -0.04 -2.56
N GLY A 114 4.76 -0.61 -2.14
CA GLY A 114 4.79 -1.64 -1.11
C GLY A 114 4.20 -1.18 0.23
N ALA A 115 4.48 0.06 0.64
CA ALA A 115 3.90 0.65 1.84
C ALA A 115 2.38 0.87 1.71
N LEU A 116 1.90 1.29 0.53
CA LEU A 116 0.46 1.43 0.25
C LEU A 116 -0.26 0.09 0.27
N ILE A 117 0.32 -0.97 -0.32
CA ILE A 117 -0.23 -2.34 -0.27
C ILE A 117 -0.34 -2.81 1.18
N LEU A 118 0.74 -2.65 1.96
CA LEU A 118 0.74 -3.00 3.38
C LEU A 118 -0.39 -2.28 4.14
N GLY A 119 -0.47 -0.95 4.01
CA GLY A 119 -1.51 -0.14 4.66
C GLY A 119 -2.91 -0.57 4.24
N THR A 120 -3.13 -0.79 2.95
CA THR A 120 -4.42 -1.23 2.38
C THR A 120 -4.91 -2.53 3.00
N PHE A 121 -4.08 -3.56 3.05
CA PHE A 121 -4.51 -4.86 3.55
C PHE A 121 -4.62 -4.92 5.08
N VAL A 122 -3.83 -4.11 5.80
CA VAL A 122 -4.04 -3.93 7.25
C VAL A 122 -5.35 -3.19 7.52
N ASP A 123 -5.68 -2.17 6.73
CA ASP A 123 -6.93 -1.42 6.90
C ASP A 123 -8.16 -2.29 6.56
N PHE A 124 -8.08 -3.16 5.57
CA PHE A 124 -9.15 -4.14 5.29
C PHE A 124 -9.40 -5.11 6.45
N ASP A 125 -8.34 -5.57 7.13
CA ASP A 125 -8.46 -6.56 8.20
C ASP A 125 -8.83 -5.94 9.56
N HIS A 126 -8.30 -4.74 9.85
CA HIS A 126 -8.31 -4.19 11.20
C HIS A 126 -8.92 -2.79 11.31
N LEU A 127 -9.26 -2.13 10.19
CA LEU A 127 -9.71 -0.73 10.14
C LEU A 127 -8.73 0.24 10.83
N ILE A 128 -7.44 -0.06 10.72
CA ILE A 128 -6.34 0.75 11.24
C ILE A 128 -5.23 0.87 10.19
N LEU A 129 -4.56 2.01 10.18
CA LEU A 129 -3.36 2.24 9.38
C LEU A 129 -2.15 2.33 10.30
N PRO A 130 -1.16 1.41 10.16
CA PRO A 130 0.00 1.39 11.05
C PRO A 130 0.81 2.69 10.97
N ASP A 131 1.18 3.24 12.11
CA ASP A 131 2.00 4.45 12.18
C ASP A 131 3.36 4.29 11.50
N ARG A 132 3.91 3.08 11.46
CA ARG A 132 5.14 2.77 10.71
C ARG A 132 4.99 3.08 9.21
N VAL A 133 3.82 2.88 8.63
CA VAL A 133 3.52 3.20 7.22
C VAL A 133 3.26 4.70 7.06
N THR A 134 2.36 5.24 7.87
CA THR A 134 1.87 6.62 7.70
C THR A 134 2.91 7.65 8.14
N LEU A 135 3.40 7.58 9.38
CA LEU A 135 4.43 8.49 9.88
C LEU A 135 5.79 8.22 9.19
N GLY A 136 6.09 6.94 8.92
CA GLY A 136 7.26 6.57 8.11
C GLY A 136 7.24 7.25 6.75
N GLY A 137 6.10 7.20 6.04
CA GLY A 137 5.91 7.85 4.74
C GLY A 137 6.04 9.37 4.81
N MET A 138 5.45 10.00 5.85
CA MET A 138 5.56 11.46 6.08
C MET A 138 7.01 11.91 6.34
N LEU A 139 7.86 11.07 6.92
CA LEU A 139 9.28 11.36 7.15
C LEU A 139 10.12 11.04 5.91
N VAL A 140 9.91 9.87 5.31
CA VAL A 140 10.72 9.38 4.19
C VAL A 140 10.41 10.15 2.90
N GLY A 141 9.16 10.58 2.68
CA GLY A 141 8.76 11.34 1.49
C GLY A 141 9.61 12.60 1.26
N PRO A 142 9.74 13.53 2.22
CA PRO A 142 10.58 14.71 2.09
C PRO A 142 12.07 14.39 1.91
N LEU A 143 12.58 13.35 2.59
CA LEU A 143 13.96 12.92 2.46
C LEU A 143 14.25 12.37 1.06
N LEU A 144 13.36 11.55 0.51
CA LEU A 144 13.46 11.06 -0.85
C LEU A 144 13.31 12.19 -1.88
N SER A 145 12.40 13.13 -1.67
CA SER A 145 12.23 14.28 -2.56
C SER A 145 13.49 15.18 -2.60
N PHE A 146 14.15 15.35 -1.46
CA PHE A 146 15.44 16.04 -1.42
C PHE A 146 16.56 15.26 -2.13
N ALA A 147 16.59 13.93 -1.97
CA ALA A 147 17.59 13.07 -2.61
C ALA A 147 17.34 12.89 -4.12
N ILE A 148 16.06 12.81 -4.51
CA ILE A 148 15.59 12.56 -5.89
C ILE A 148 14.59 13.66 -6.28
N PRO A 149 15.04 14.86 -6.67
CA PRO A 149 14.17 16.00 -6.97
C PRO A 149 13.10 15.69 -8.03
N ALA A 150 13.39 14.77 -8.95
CA ALA A 150 12.48 14.32 -9.98
C ALA A 150 11.17 13.71 -9.44
N LEU A 151 11.11 13.24 -8.17
CA LEU A 151 9.87 12.81 -7.50
C LEU A 151 8.81 13.92 -7.44
N GLN A 152 9.27 15.17 -7.33
CA GLN A 152 8.42 16.36 -7.30
C GLN A 152 8.41 17.12 -8.64
N GLY A 153 8.91 16.50 -9.72
CA GLY A 153 9.05 17.15 -11.03
C GLY A 153 10.04 18.32 -11.02
N GLN A 154 10.97 18.36 -10.06
CA GLN A 154 11.94 19.43 -9.88
C GLN A 154 13.34 18.97 -10.31
N VAL A 155 14.21 19.93 -10.64
CA VAL A 155 15.63 19.69 -10.92
C VAL A 155 16.48 19.93 -9.66
N GLU A 156 16.09 20.92 -8.87
CA GLU A 156 16.82 21.33 -7.68
C GLU A 156 16.23 20.68 -6.40
N ARG A 157 17.12 20.42 -5.44
CA ARG A 157 16.79 19.72 -4.19
C ARG A 157 15.89 20.52 -3.26
N VAL A 158 16.18 21.84 -3.11
CA VAL A 158 15.43 22.69 -2.16
C VAL A 158 13.99 22.91 -2.64
N PRO A 159 13.71 23.28 -3.91
CA PRO A 159 12.35 23.32 -4.44
C PRO A 159 11.59 22.00 -4.32
N ALA A 160 12.26 20.86 -4.55
CA ALA A 160 11.66 19.55 -4.40
C ALA A 160 11.25 19.26 -2.96
N LEU A 161 12.12 19.58 -1.99
CA LEU A 161 11.79 19.47 -0.57
C LEU A 161 10.59 20.35 -0.20
N VAL A 162 10.57 21.60 -0.66
CA VAL A 162 9.46 22.53 -0.38
C VAL A 162 8.15 22.00 -0.96
N GLN A 163 8.15 21.48 -2.19
CA GLN A 163 6.96 20.86 -2.81
C GLN A 163 6.46 19.66 -2.01
N SER A 164 7.37 18.80 -1.56
CA SER A 164 7.05 17.66 -0.70
C SER A 164 6.40 18.10 0.63
N LEU A 165 6.96 19.12 1.28
CA LEU A 165 6.41 19.67 2.54
C LEU A 165 5.05 20.33 2.32
N ILE A 166 4.85 21.03 1.22
CA ILE A 166 3.54 21.59 0.83
C ILE A 166 2.53 20.46 0.61
N GLY A 167 2.91 19.40 -0.12
CA GLY A 167 2.07 18.23 -0.35
C GLY A 167 1.69 17.54 0.96
N LEU A 168 2.67 17.35 1.87
CA LEU A 168 2.44 16.81 3.21
C LEU A 168 1.44 17.67 4.00
N ALA A 169 1.70 18.97 4.07
CA ALA A 169 0.87 19.90 4.84
C ALA A 169 -0.56 19.97 4.27
N LEU A 170 -0.71 20.00 2.95
CA LEU A 170 -2.00 20.02 2.28
C LEU A 170 -2.75 18.70 2.51
N GLY A 171 -2.08 17.55 2.30
CA GLY A 171 -2.72 16.24 2.45
C GLY A 171 -3.18 15.98 3.88
N TYR A 172 -2.31 16.24 4.85
CA TYR A 172 -2.65 16.12 6.26
C TYR A 172 -3.74 17.13 6.66
N GLY A 173 -3.54 18.41 6.33
CA GLY A 173 -4.44 19.49 6.73
C GLY A 173 -5.84 19.37 6.15
N LEU A 174 -5.96 18.95 4.90
CA LEU A 174 -7.26 18.82 4.23
C LEU A 174 -8.13 17.73 4.90
N LEU A 175 -7.62 16.52 5.09
CA LEU A 175 -8.40 15.48 5.76
C LEU A 175 -8.54 15.74 7.27
N TRP A 176 -7.58 16.38 7.91
CA TRP A 176 -7.73 16.82 9.29
C TRP A 176 -8.88 17.82 9.45
N LEU A 177 -9.00 18.76 8.53
CA LEU A 177 -10.11 19.73 8.49
C LEU A 177 -11.45 19.01 8.29
N VAL A 178 -11.53 18.09 7.32
CA VAL A 178 -12.74 17.29 7.05
C VAL A 178 -13.12 16.45 8.29
N ALA A 179 -12.16 15.79 8.92
CA ALA A 179 -12.38 14.99 10.13
C ALA A 179 -12.88 15.87 11.29
N THR A 180 -12.30 17.08 11.46
CA THR A 180 -12.66 18.00 12.54
C THR A 180 -14.07 18.58 12.33
N ILE A 181 -14.38 19.06 11.12
CA ILE A 181 -15.72 19.56 10.77
C ILE A 181 -16.74 18.44 10.90
N GLY A 182 -16.45 17.26 10.38
CA GLY A 182 -17.31 16.09 10.49
C GLY A 182 -17.61 15.71 11.95
N ARG A 183 -16.61 15.76 12.83
CA ARG A 183 -16.80 15.52 14.28
C ARG A 183 -17.68 16.59 14.92
N LEU A 184 -17.49 17.86 14.57
CA LEU A 184 -18.29 18.96 15.11
C LEU A 184 -19.77 18.89 14.65
N VAL A 185 -20.01 18.58 13.37
CA VAL A 185 -21.36 18.54 12.78
C VAL A 185 -22.11 17.26 13.17
N LEU A 186 -21.42 16.09 13.06
CA LEU A 186 -22.06 14.79 13.27
C LEU A 186 -22.00 14.33 14.75
N ARG A 187 -21.25 15.02 15.61
CA ARG A 187 -20.99 14.68 17.02
C ARG A 187 -20.47 13.25 17.21
N ARG A 188 -19.79 12.71 16.21
CA ARG A 188 -19.13 11.40 16.19
C ARG A 188 -17.89 11.44 15.30
N GLU A 189 -17.03 10.46 15.45
CA GLU A 189 -15.86 10.33 14.56
C GLU A 189 -16.32 10.04 13.13
N ALA A 190 -16.07 11.00 12.22
CA ALA A 190 -16.45 10.90 10.82
C ALA A 190 -15.44 10.15 9.97
N MET A 191 -14.15 10.13 10.41
CA MET A 191 -13.03 9.57 9.65
C MET A 191 -11.93 9.07 10.59
N GLY A 192 -11.21 8.02 10.20
CA GLY A 192 -10.05 7.51 10.90
C GLY A 192 -8.87 8.49 10.86
N PHE A 193 -8.18 8.66 11.98
CA PHE A 193 -7.00 9.52 12.02
C PHE A 193 -5.83 8.95 11.20
N GLY A 194 -5.84 7.63 10.94
CA GLY A 194 -4.91 6.96 10.04
C GLY A 194 -4.97 7.48 8.61
N ASP A 195 -6.19 7.73 8.08
CA ASP A 195 -6.41 8.25 6.72
C ASP A 195 -5.82 9.66 6.56
N VAL A 196 -5.94 10.51 7.61
CA VAL A 196 -5.34 11.84 7.65
C VAL A 196 -3.82 11.76 7.49
N LYS A 197 -3.18 10.87 8.26
CA LYS A 197 -1.73 10.65 8.17
C LYS A 197 -1.32 10.03 6.83
N LEU A 198 -2.13 9.10 6.30
CA LEU A 198 -1.85 8.44 5.02
C LEU A 198 -1.86 9.44 3.87
N LEU A 199 -2.87 10.33 3.80
CA LEU A 199 -2.90 11.35 2.75
C LEU A 199 -1.76 12.36 2.91
N GLY A 200 -1.34 12.67 4.13
CA GLY A 200 -0.11 13.43 4.38
C GLY A 200 1.14 12.75 3.82
N ALA A 201 1.28 11.43 4.03
CA ALA A 201 2.38 10.64 3.47
C ALA A 201 2.33 10.57 1.93
N ILE A 202 1.14 10.40 1.35
CA ILE A 202 0.94 10.44 -0.12
C ILE A 202 1.36 11.80 -0.67
N GLY A 203 0.92 12.90 -0.04
CA GLY A 203 1.29 14.25 -0.44
C GLY A 203 2.79 14.53 -0.30
N ALA A 204 3.44 13.99 0.72
CA ALA A 204 4.88 14.08 0.89
C ALA A 204 5.67 13.40 -0.24
N CYS A 205 5.16 12.27 -0.75
CA CYS A 205 5.82 11.49 -1.80
C CYS A 205 5.49 11.99 -3.21
N LEU A 206 4.23 12.37 -3.47
CA LEU A 206 3.72 12.66 -4.82
C LEU A 206 3.44 14.15 -5.07
N GLY A 207 3.54 14.99 -4.05
CA GLY A 207 3.29 16.43 -4.14
C GLY A 207 1.81 16.82 -4.00
N TRP A 208 1.57 18.14 -3.95
CA TRP A 208 0.24 18.69 -3.64
C TRP A 208 -0.80 18.47 -4.76
N GLN A 209 -0.38 18.42 -6.03
CA GLN A 209 -1.29 18.15 -7.15
C GLN A 209 -1.89 16.75 -7.03
N ALA A 210 -1.05 15.77 -6.67
CA ALA A 210 -1.51 14.41 -6.44
C ALA A 210 -2.51 14.32 -5.27
N VAL A 211 -2.33 15.12 -4.20
CA VAL A 211 -3.29 15.16 -3.08
C VAL A 211 -4.70 15.49 -3.56
N LEU A 212 -4.85 16.52 -4.41
CA LEU A 212 -6.17 16.91 -4.92
C LEU A 212 -6.79 15.79 -5.78
N PHE A 213 -5.98 15.19 -6.65
CA PHE A 213 -6.41 14.06 -7.48
C PHE A 213 -6.83 12.85 -6.63
N VAL A 214 -5.99 12.47 -5.67
CA VAL A 214 -6.22 11.33 -4.78
C VAL A 214 -7.49 11.52 -3.97
N VAL A 215 -7.73 12.71 -3.41
CA VAL A 215 -8.96 12.99 -2.66
C VAL A 215 -10.20 12.89 -3.55
N PHE A 216 -10.12 13.43 -4.76
CA PHE A 216 -11.25 13.36 -5.70
C PHE A 216 -11.56 11.91 -6.08
N VAL A 217 -10.56 11.14 -6.53
CA VAL A 217 -10.73 9.75 -6.98
C VAL A 217 -11.13 8.83 -5.83
N SER A 218 -10.49 8.97 -4.65
CA SER A 218 -10.82 8.15 -3.48
C SER A 218 -12.23 8.41 -2.96
N SER A 219 -12.68 9.66 -2.98
CA SER A 219 -14.06 10.01 -2.60
C SER A 219 -15.08 9.45 -3.59
N LEU A 220 -14.78 9.52 -4.89
CA LEU A 220 -15.62 8.96 -5.94
C LEU A 220 -15.74 7.44 -5.82
N THR A 221 -14.61 6.75 -5.76
CA THR A 221 -14.56 5.27 -5.65
C THR A 221 -15.18 4.77 -4.34
N GLY A 222 -14.91 5.44 -3.22
CA GLY A 222 -15.50 5.13 -1.93
C GLY A 222 -17.02 5.32 -1.91
N THR A 223 -17.51 6.42 -2.51
CA THR A 223 -18.96 6.67 -2.64
C THR A 223 -19.63 5.63 -3.53
N LEU A 224 -19.06 5.33 -4.69
CA LEU A 224 -19.63 4.33 -5.62
C LEU A 224 -19.69 2.95 -4.96
N LEU A 225 -18.61 2.52 -4.30
CA LEU A 225 -18.61 1.25 -3.58
C LEU A 225 -19.62 1.25 -2.42
N GLY A 226 -19.68 2.33 -1.64
CA GLY A 226 -20.64 2.46 -0.54
C GLY A 226 -22.08 2.35 -1.01
N LEU A 227 -22.44 3.07 -2.07
CA LEU A 227 -23.78 3.01 -2.66
C LEU A 227 -24.10 1.61 -3.22
N ALA A 228 -23.13 0.97 -3.89
CA ALA A 228 -23.29 -0.40 -4.40
C ALA A 228 -23.57 -1.40 -3.27
N LEU A 229 -22.80 -1.33 -2.16
CA LEU A 229 -22.99 -2.22 -1.00
C LEU A 229 -24.33 -2.01 -0.30
N ILE A 230 -24.82 -0.77 -0.24
CA ILE A 230 -26.15 -0.46 0.29
C ILE A 230 -27.24 -1.00 -0.64
N ALA A 231 -27.10 -0.80 -1.95
CA ALA A 231 -28.06 -1.28 -2.95
C ALA A 231 -28.22 -2.82 -2.94
N VAL A 232 -27.14 -3.54 -2.63
CA VAL A 232 -27.14 -5.02 -2.51
C VAL A 232 -27.56 -5.49 -1.09
N GLY A 233 -27.84 -4.57 -0.16
CA GLY A 233 -28.25 -4.89 1.21
C GLY A 233 -27.15 -5.47 2.11
N GLN A 234 -25.88 -5.36 1.70
CA GLN A 234 -24.76 -5.87 2.47
C GLN A 234 -24.27 -4.93 3.57
N LYS A 235 -24.59 -3.64 3.48
CA LYS A 235 -24.22 -2.62 4.47
C LYS A 235 -25.34 -1.60 4.67
N GLU A 236 -25.38 -1.05 5.87
CA GLU A 236 -26.24 0.09 6.21
C GLU A 236 -25.49 1.41 5.95
N LEU A 237 -26.22 2.52 5.82
CA LEU A 237 -25.68 3.88 5.62
C LEU A 237 -24.61 4.28 6.65
N GLN A 238 -24.62 3.67 7.84
CA GLN A 238 -23.69 3.98 8.93
C GLN A 238 -22.55 2.96 9.09
N SER A 239 -22.48 1.95 8.22
CA SER A 239 -21.41 0.94 8.29
C SER A 239 -20.04 1.57 7.99
N LYS A 240 -19.02 1.22 8.78
CA LYS A 240 -17.65 1.63 8.54
C LYS A 240 -17.11 0.94 7.29
N ILE A 241 -16.62 1.73 6.35
CA ILE A 241 -15.90 1.28 5.16
C ILE A 241 -14.46 1.77 5.30
N PRO A 242 -13.44 0.91 5.13
CA PRO A 242 -12.06 1.36 5.17
C PRO A 242 -11.80 2.35 4.04
N TYR A 243 -11.31 3.55 4.35
CA TYR A 243 -11.05 4.60 3.37
C TYR A 243 -9.62 4.57 2.84
N GLY A 244 -8.68 4.03 3.64
CA GLY A 244 -7.28 3.87 3.25
C GLY A 244 -7.06 3.16 1.91
N PRO A 245 -7.77 2.03 1.61
CA PRO A 245 -7.70 1.37 0.31
C PRO A 245 -8.05 2.26 -0.88
N HIS A 246 -9.03 3.15 -0.75
CA HIS A 246 -9.42 4.07 -1.80
C HIS A 246 -8.37 5.17 -2.01
N LEU A 247 -7.75 5.66 -0.93
CA LEU A 247 -6.61 6.58 -1.00
C LEU A 247 -5.40 5.92 -1.68
N ALA A 248 -5.09 4.67 -1.31
CA ALA A 248 -3.98 3.93 -1.90
C ALA A 248 -4.22 3.63 -3.39
N LEU A 249 -5.44 3.20 -3.76
CA LEU A 249 -5.80 2.94 -5.15
C LEU A 249 -5.67 4.20 -6.02
N ALA A 250 -6.05 5.36 -5.49
CA ALA A 250 -5.96 6.62 -6.22
C ALA A 250 -4.52 7.17 -6.31
N ALA A 251 -3.60 6.68 -5.49
CA ALA A 251 -2.20 7.13 -5.42
C ALA A 251 -1.25 6.28 -6.29
N VAL A 252 -1.68 5.13 -6.80
CA VAL A 252 -0.93 4.23 -7.68
C VAL A 252 -1.33 4.43 -9.13
#